data_eddcdbd9e7473a8d141e0c6de7abee0d
#
_entry.id   eddcdbd9e7473a8d141e0c6de7abee0d
#
_cell.length_a   1.000
_cell.length_b   1.000
_cell.length_c   1.000
_cell.angle_alpha   90.00
_cell.angle_beta   90.00
_cell.angle_gamma   90.00
#
_symmetry.space_group_name_H-M   'P 1'
#
loop_
_entity.id
_entity.type
_entity.pdbx_description
1 polymer ?
#
loop_
_entity_poly.entity_id
_entity_poly.type
_entity_poly.pdbx_seq_one_letter_code
_entity_poly.pdbx_strand_id
1 'polypeptide(L)'
;EDYLELIAELLNSKGEARIVDIAESLGIAQATANKTIQRLQTQGFIKREPYRSIFLTFKGQKIASESKKRHNIVYNFLLNLGLDKNTASEDAEGIEHHVSEKTLRKMDNFNSKK
;
A
#
# COMPACT_ATOMS: atom_id res chain seq x y z
N GLU A 1 -1.85 -4.91 1.62
CA GLU A 1 -0.43 -5.30 1.79
C GLU A 1 0.51 -4.18 1.37
N ASP A 2 1.43 -3.86 2.24
CA ASP A 2 2.39 -2.78 1.98
C ASP A 2 3.24 -3.04 0.74
N TYR A 3 3.63 -4.29 0.50
CA TYR A 3 4.41 -4.66 -0.69
C TYR A 3 3.64 -4.39 -1.98
N LEU A 4 2.36 -4.76 -2.00
CA LEU A 4 1.55 -4.58 -3.21
C LEU A 4 1.31 -3.10 -3.49
N GLU A 5 1.08 -2.31 -2.45
CA GLU A 5 0.94 -0.88 -2.56
C GLU A 5 2.23 -0.23 -3.08
N LEU A 6 3.38 -0.64 -2.54
CA LEU A 6 4.67 -0.14 -2.97
C LEU A 6 4.96 -0.49 -4.43
N ILE A 7 4.66 -1.72 -4.84
CA ILE A 7 4.84 -2.13 -6.24
C ILE A 7 3.98 -1.26 -7.15
N ALA A 8 2.71 -1.02 -6.76
CA ALA A 8 1.81 -0.15 -7.53
C ALA A 8 2.39 1.27 -7.66
N GLU A 9 2.93 1.82 -6.58
CA GLU A 9 3.54 3.14 -6.58
C GLU A 9 4.77 3.20 -7.48
N LEU A 10 5.64 2.19 -7.42
CA LEU A 10 6.84 2.13 -8.25
C LEU A 10 6.49 2.02 -9.74
N LEU A 11 5.52 1.18 -10.08
CA LEU A 11 5.06 1.04 -11.45
C LEU A 11 4.48 2.35 -11.98
N ASN A 12 3.75 3.07 -11.13
CA ASN A 12 3.13 4.32 -11.51
C ASN A 12 4.14 5.46 -11.66
N SER A 13 5.11 5.55 -10.76
CA SER A 13 6.08 6.66 -10.74
C SER A 13 7.30 6.43 -11.62
N LYS A 14 7.81 5.20 -11.68
CA LYS A 14 9.03 4.86 -12.43
C LYS A 14 8.76 4.03 -13.68
N GLY A 15 7.58 3.46 -13.83
CA GLY A 15 7.26 2.54 -14.90
C GLY A 15 7.78 1.13 -14.69
N GLU A 16 8.50 0.89 -13.58
CA GLU A 16 9.01 -0.44 -13.26
C GLU A 16 9.17 -0.60 -11.74
N ALA A 17 9.10 -1.86 -11.29
CA ALA A 17 9.30 -2.22 -9.90
C ALA A 17 10.31 -3.38 -9.87
N ARG A 18 11.47 -3.15 -9.28
CA ARG A 18 12.54 -4.14 -9.16
C ARG A 18 12.82 -4.46 -7.72
N ILE A 19 13.41 -5.65 -7.47
CA ILE A 19 13.75 -6.08 -6.10
C ILE A 19 14.62 -5.03 -5.39
N VAL A 20 15.59 -4.45 -6.10
CA VAL A 20 16.48 -3.44 -5.51
C VAL A 20 15.69 -2.22 -5.04
N ASP A 21 14.72 -1.77 -5.81
CA ASP A 21 13.89 -0.62 -5.44
C ASP A 21 13.00 -0.92 -4.24
N ILE A 22 12.42 -2.11 -4.20
CA ILE A 22 11.56 -2.55 -3.10
C ILE A 22 12.37 -2.65 -1.81
N ALA A 23 13.51 -3.31 -1.87
CA ALA A 23 14.40 -3.50 -0.73
C ALA A 23 14.88 -2.16 -0.18
N GLU A 24 15.27 -1.25 -1.06
CA GLU A 24 15.74 0.08 -0.70
C GLU A 24 14.62 0.89 -0.04
N SER A 25 13.42 0.89 -0.62
CA SER A 25 12.27 1.62 -0.08
C SER A 25 11.85 1.13 1.30
N LEU A 26 11.98 -0.18 1.55
CA LEU A 26 11.60 -0.77 2.83
C LEU A 26 12.74 -0.84 3.85
N GLY A 27 13.96 -0.52 3.43
CA GLY A 27 15.13 -0.59 4.30
C GLY A 27 15.49 -2.01 4.71
N ILE A 28 15.33 -2.99 3.82
CA ILE A 28 15.61 -4.40 4.08
C ILE A 28 16.58 -4.96 3.04
N ALA A 29 17.14 -6.13 3.32
CA ALA A 29 18.03 -6.81 2.40
C ALA A 29 17.24 -7.34 1.18
N GLN A 30 17.88 -7.36 0.02
CA GLN A 30 17.26 -7.89 -1.20
C GLN A 30 16.80 -9.33 -1.05
N ALA A 31 17.57 -10.16 -0.32
CA ALA A 31 17.21 -11.55 -0.07
C ALA A 31 15.88 -11.65 0.70
N THR A 32 15.67 -10.77 1.67
CA THR A 32 14.42 -10.71 2.46
C THR A 32 13.26 -10.29 1.57
N ALA A 33 13.44 -9.24 0.77
CA ALA A 33 12.42 -8.77 -0.17
C ALA A 33 12.07 -9.87 -1.16
N ASN A 34 13.08 -10.57 -1.69
CA ASN A 34 12.88 -11.63 -2.66
C ASN A 34 12.02 -12.78 -2.13
N LYS A 35 12.21 -13.16 -0.86
CA LYS A 35 11.38 -14.21 -0.23
C LYS A 35 9.91 -13.83 -0.21
N THR A 36 9.62 -12.59 0.18
CA THR A 36 8.24 -12.09 0.21
C THR A 36 7.66 -12.01 -1.20
N ILE A 37 8.44 -11.55 -2.17
CA ILE A 37 8.00 -11.47 -3.57
C ILE A 37 7.69 -12.87 -4.11
N GLN A 38 8.51 -13.88 -3.82
CA GLN A 38 8.22 -15.25 -4.22
C GLN A 38 6.92 -15.76 -3.63
N ARG A 39 6.67 -15.47 -2.35
CA ARG A 39 5.43 -15.85 -1.69
C ARG A 39 4.21 -15.19 -2.34
N LEU A 40 4.31 -13.89 -2.62
CA LEU A 40 3.23 -13.15 -3.27
C LEU A 40 2.97 -13.65 -4.69
N GLN A 41 4.02 -14.06 -5.40
CA GLN A 41 3.88 -14.67 -6.72
C GLN A 41 3.13 -16.01 -6.63
N THR A 42 3.50 -16.84 -5.68
CA THR A 42 2.83 -18.12 -5.44
C THR A 42 1.35 -17.92 -5.09
N GLN A 43 1.05 -16.87 -4.34
CA GLN A 43 -0.32 -16.54 -3.96
C GLN A 43 -1.12 -15.88 -5.09
N GLY A 44 -0.48 -15.58 -6.21
CA GLY A 44 -1.16 -15.02 -7.38
C GLY A 44 -1.36 -13.51 -7.37
N PHE A 45 -0.67 -12.79 -6.48
CA PHE A 45 -0.80 -11.33 -6.40
C PHE A 45 0.13 -10.59 -7.34
N ILE A 46 1.26 -11.18 -7.68
CA ILE A 46 2.24 -10.56 -8.56
C ILE A 46 2.65 -11.51 -9.68
N LYS A 47 3.22 -10.92 -10.73
CA LYS A 47 3.80 -11.62 -11.84
C LYS A 47 5.23 -11.11 -12.03
N ARG A 48 6.18 -12.03 -12.11
CA ARG A 48 7.59 -11.70 -12.28
C ARG A 48 8.13 -12.43 -13.50
N GLU A 49 8.69 -11.67 -14.42
CA GLU A 49 9.32 -12.22 -15.61
C GLU A 49 10.83 -12.04 -15.54
N PRO A 50 11.64 -12.99 -16.11
CA PRO A 50 13.10 -12.85 -16.13
C PRO A 50 13.51 -11.54 -16.78
N TYR A 51 14.46 -10.84 -16.17
CA TYR A 51 15.03 -9.58 -16.67
C TYR A 51 14.02 -8.45 -16.83
N ARG A 52 12.83 -8.58 -16.23
CA ARG A 52 11.80 -7.57 -16.30
C ARG A 52 11.35 -7.15 -14.92
N SER A 53 10.56 -6.09 -14.91
CA SER A 53 9.93 -5.57 -13.73
C SER A 53 8.97 -6.59 -13.11
N ILE A 54 8.67 -6.39 -11.84
CA ILE A 54 7.61 -7.10 -11.13
C ILE A 54 6.31 -6.36 -11.45
N PHE A 55 5.25 -7.09 -11.75
CA PHE A 55 3.95 -6.52 -12.07
C PHE A 55 2.90 -7.06 -11.13
N LEU A 56 1.81 -6.31 -10.95
CA LEU A 56 0.66 -6.78 -10.19
C LEU A 56 -0.28 -7.53 -11.13
N THR A 57 -0.81 -8.67 -10.65
CA THR A 57 -1.95 -9.32 -11.31
C THR A 57 -3.20 -8.49 -11.02
N PHE A 58 -4.31 -8.83 -11.66
CA PHE A 58 -5.60 -8.19 -11.36
C PHE A 58 -5.93 -8.30 -9.86
N LYS A 59 -5.70 -9.49 -9.28
CA LYS A 59 -5.91 -9.74 -7.85
C LYS A 59 -5.02 -8.85 -6.99
N GLY A 60 -3.75 -8.69 -7.37
CA GLY A 60 -2.82 -7.82 -6.65
C GLY A 60 -3.19 -6.35 -6.76
N GLN A 61 -3.62 -5.91 -7.93
CA GLN A 61 -4.07 -4.53 -8.15
C GLN A 61 -5.27 -4.19 -7.29
N LYS A 62 -6.21 -5.11 -7.17
CA LYS A 62 -7.39 -4.90 -6.34
C LYS A 62 -7.02 -4.70 -4.88
N ILE A 63 -6.14 -5.54 -4.36
CA ILE A 63 -5.69 -5.43 -2.97
C ILE A 63 -4.93 -4.11 -2.73
N ALA A 64 -4.02 -3.75 -3.64
CA ALA A 64 -3.27 -2.50 -3.55
C ALA A 64 -4.20 -1.29 -3.56
N SER A 65 -5.20 -1.30 -4.43
CA SER A 65 -6.20 -0.23 -4.54
C SER A 65 -7.03 -0.09 -3.26
N GLU A 66 -7.47 -1.20 -2.70
CA GLU A 66 -8.25 -1.22 -1.46
C GLU A 66 -7.42 -0.71 -0.28
N SER A 67 -6.15 -1.10 -0.19
CA SER A 67 -5.24 -0.62 0.85
C SER A 67 -5.02 0.88 0.75
N LYS A 68 -4.83 1.40 -0.45
CA LYS A 68 -4.65 2.83 -0.68
C LYS A 68 -5.90 3.60 -0.31
N LYS A 69 -7.07 3.09 -0.67
CA LYS A 69 -8.35 3.72 -0.33
C LYS A 69 -8.54 3.78 1.19
N ARG A 70 -8.25 2.69 1.89
CA ARG A 70 -8.33 2.61 3.35
C ARG A 70 -7.41 3.65 3.99
N HIS A 71 -6.17 3.71 3.54
CA HIS A 71 -5.20 4.70 4.04
C HIS A 71 -5.71 6.12 3.84
N ASN A 72 -6.21 6.44 2.65
CA ASN A 72 -6.71 7.78 2.34
C ASN A 72 -7.89 8.18 3.21
N ILE A 73 -8.80 7.25 3.49
CA ILE A 73 -9.95 7.53 4.36
C ILE A 73 -9.48 7.91 5.76
N VAL A 74 -8.58 7.12 6.34
CA VAL A 74 -8.08 7.37 7.69
C VAL A 74 -7.26 8.66 7.73
N TYR A 75 -6.37 8.84 6.76
CA TYR A 75 -5.53 10.03 6.67
C TYR A 75 -6.39 11.30 6.59
N ASN A 76 -7.36 11.34 5.69
CA ASN A 76 -8.24 12.49 5.51
C ASN A 76 -9.10 12.74 6.74
N PHE A 77 -9.55 11.67 7.40
CA PHE A 77 -10.30 11.80 8.64
C PHE A 77 -9.46 12.51 9.72
N LEU A 78 -8.20 12.12 9.87
CA LEU A 78 -7.30 12.73 10.85
C LEU A 78 -7.01 14.20 10.51
N LEU A 79 -6.82 14.51 9.23
CA LEU A 79 -6.67 15.90 8.79
C LEU A 79 -7.91 16.73 9.13
N ASN A 80 -9.08 16.17 8.92
CA ASN A 80 -10.34 16.85 9.21
C ASN A 80 -10.56 17.07 10.71
N LEU A 81 -9.90 16.29 11.56
CA LEU A 81 -9.88 16.53 13.01
C LEU A 81 -8.95 17.67 13.42
N GLY A 82 -8.12 18.15 12.49
CA GLY A 82 -7.20 19.24 12.74
C GLY A 82 -5.77 18.85 12.98
N LEU A 83 -5.42 17.57 12.76
CA LEU A 83 -4.04 17.13 12.89
C LEU A 83 -3.19 17.60 11.71
N ASP A 84 -1.92 17.86 11.95
CA ASP A 84 -0.97 18.19 10.89
C ASP A 84 -0.70 16.97 10.00
N LYS A 85 -0.15 17.21 8.82
CA LYS A 85 0.09 16.17 7.82
C LYS A 85 1.01 15.06 8.32
N ASN A 86 2.09 15.40 9.02
CA ASN A 86 3.04 14.40 9.51
C ASN A 86 2.39 13.47 10.54
N THR A 87 1.68 14.06 11.52
CA THR A 87 0.99 13.27 12.54
C THR A 87 -0.10 12.40 11.91
N ALA A 88 -0.90 12.98 11.01
CA ALA A 88 -1.97 12.24 10.34
C ALA A 88 -1.40 11.08 9.52
N SER A 89 -0.28 11.29 8.83
CA SER A 89 0.35 10.25 8.02
C SER A 89 0.87 9.10 8.89
N GLU A 90 1.57 9.42 9.98
CA GLU A 90 2.12 8.41 10.89
C GLU A 90 1.01 7.61 11.56
N ASP A 91 0.00 8.29 12.08
CA ASP A 91 -1.08 7.63 12.80
C ASP A 91 -1.96 6.81 11.85
N ALA A 92 -2.19 7.28 10.62
CA ALA A 92 -2.97 6.55 9.64
C ALA A 92 -2.34 5.18 9.32
N GLU A 93 -1.02 5.12 9.24
CA GLU A 93 -0.28 3.87 9.01
C GLU A 93 -0.66 2.79 10.02
N GLY A 94 -0.78 3.17 11.29
CA GLY A 94 -1.16 2.24 12.35
C GLY A 94 -2.66 1.96 12.37
N ILE A 95 -3.46 3.01 12.34
CA ILE A 95 -4.92 2.92 12.49
C ILE A 95 -5.56 2.11 11.36
N GLU A 96 -5.10 2.29 10.11
CA GLU A 96 -5.71 1.65 8.95
C GLU A 96 -5.73 0.12 9.04
N HIS A 97 -4.80 -0.47 9.79
CA HIS A 97 -4.71 -1.92 9.96
C HIS A 97 -5.62 -2.46 11.07
N HIS A 98 -6.23 -1.59 11.84
CA HIS A 98 -6.98 -1.99 13.05
C HIS A 98 -8.43 -1.52 13.09
N VAL A 99 -8.91 -0.87 12.04
CA VAL A 99 -10.30 -0.42 11.99
C VAL A 99 -11.16 -1.36 11.17
N SER A 100 -12.40 -1.52 11.60
CA SER A 100 -13.38 -2.33 10.87
C SER A 100 -13.90 -1.57 9.65
N GLU A 101 -14.52 -2.31 8.74
CA GLU A 101 -15.21 -1.71 7.59
C GLU A 101 -16.29 -0.72 8.02
N LYS A 102 -16.98 -1.04 9.11
CA LYS A 102 -18.02 -0.17 9.67
C LYS A 102 -17.43 1.18 10.09
N THR A 103 -16.31 1.14 10.81
CA THR A 103 -15.64 2.36 11.25
C THR A 103 -15.12 3.16 10.05
N LEU A 104 -14.55 2.49 9.06
CA LEU A 104 -14.07 3.15 7.84
C LEU A 104 -15.19 3.89 7.11
N ARG A 105 -16.36 3.26 7.01
CA ARG A 105 -17.53 3.93 6.38
C ARG A 105 -17.93 5.17 7.12
N LYS A 106 -17.90 5.14 8.46
CA LYS A 106 -18.21 6.32 9.28
C LYS A 106 -17.19 7.43 9.07
N MET A 107 -15.92 7.08 9.01
CA MET A 107 -14.84 8.03 8.73
C MET A 107 -15.01 8.66 7.35
N ASP A 108 -15.31 7.83 6.35
CA ASP A 108 -15.51 8.29 4.97
C ASP A 108 -16.71 9.22 4.87
N ASN A 109 -17.81 8.88 5.53
CA ASN A 109 -18.99 9.74 5.59
C ASN A 109 -18.68 11.09 6.23
N PHE A 110 -17.89 11.09 7.31
CA PHE A 110 -17.46 12.32 7.97
C PHE A 110 -16.63 13.19 7.01
N ASN A 111 -15.70 12.57 6.27
CA ASN A 111 -14.88 13.27 5.30
C ASN A 111 -15.71 13.93 4.21
N SER A 112 -16.77 13.27 3.77
CA SER A 112 -17.66 13.78 2.73
C SER A 112 -18.43 15.02 3.15
N LYS A 113 -18.60 15.24 4.45
CA LYS A 113 -19.35 16.38 5.02
C LYS A 113 -18.44 17.58 5.27
N LYS A 114 -17.16 17.43 5.11
CA LYS A 114 -16.19 18.51 5.26
C LYS A 114 -15.83 19.08 3.90
#